data_4fa9be9447128226d3d79265ff9ff5cd
#
_entry.id   4fa9be9447128226d3d79265ff9ff5cd
#
_cell.length_a   1.000
_cell.length_b   1.000
_cell.length_c   1.000
_cell.angle_alpha   90.00
_cell.angle_beta   90.00
_cell.angle_gamma   90.00
#
_symmetry.space_group_name_H-M   'P 1'
#
loop_
_entity.id
_entity.type
_entity.pdbx_description
1 polymer ?
#
loop_
_entity_poly.entity_id
_entity_poly.type
_entity_poly.pdbx_seq_one_letter_code
_entity_poly.pdbx_strand_id
1 'polypeptide(L)'
;RDVERSRGLGDVYKRQSVYSLIIEEGTRLYDNIDNYPDIPDDDDDRKMYALTKEILGQAGYERYEISNYSRPGFECRHNLLYWNRGEYYGFGCSAAGFTENVRYSDIRDVKKYIELNGDIGKLHENIEILTKEDAMEEFMFLGLRKVAGVDVKDFQNRFGVSINDVYAKETEQNINKGLLVKQADMLRLTEYGMDICNTVMSDFILTDGD
;
A
#
# COMPACT_ATOMS: atom_id res chain seq x y z
N ARG A 1 32.94 -9.12 8.22
CA ARG A 1 32.60 -8.79 9.64
C ARG A 1 31.09 -8.69 9.86
N ASP A 2 30.30 -8.24 8.87
CA ASP A 2 28.85 -8.10 9.02
C ASP A 2 28.09 -9.42 8.89
N VAL A 3 28.65 -10.38 8.17
CA VAL A 3 28.08 -11.74 8.01
C VAL A 3 28.11 -12.54 9.33
N GLU A 4 29.11 -12.32 10.17
CA GLU A 4 29.20 -13.00 11.48
C GLU A 4 28.22 -12.42 12.52
N ARG A 5 27.94 -11.12 12.48
CA ARG A 5 26.93 -10.49 13.36
C ARG A 5 25.51 -10.96 13.03
N SER A 6 25.19 -11.17 11.76
CA SER A 6 23.89 -11.68 11.34
C SER A 6 23.69 -13.16 11.71
N ARG A 7 24.75 -13.97 11.80
CA ARG A 7 24.70 -15.38 12.23
C ARG A 7 24.38 -15.53 13.73
N GLY A 8 24.74 -14.54 14.56
CA GLY A 8 24.53 -14.58 16.00
C GLY A 8 23.09 -14.31 16.44
N LEU A 9 22.27 -13.72 15.59
CA LEU A 9 20.90 -13.34 15.90
C LEU A 9 19.83 -14.33 15.36
N GLY A 10 20.25 -15.39 14.68
CA GLY A 10 19.48 -16.59 14.35
C GLY A 10 18.21 -16.43 13.50
N ASP A 11 17.74 -15.20 13.25
CA ASP A 11 16.40 -15.01 12.71
C ASP A 11 16.19 -13.69 11.95
N VAL A 12 17.26 -13.16 11.40
CA VAL A 12 17.34 -11.75 11.02
C VAL A 12 16.49 -11.40 9.81
N TYR A 13 16.20 -12.34 8.91
CA TYR A 13 15.53 -12.02 7.67
C TYR A 13 14.20 -12.78 7.55
N LYS A 14 13.17 -12.27 8.23
CA LYS A 14 11.80 -12.80 8.11
C LYS A 14 11.02 -12.13 6.99
N ARG A 15 11.42 -10.91 6.62
CA ARG A 15 10.76 -10.05 5.64
C ARG A 15 11.79 -9.31 4.80
N GLN A 16 11.40 -8.98 3.57
CA GLN A 16 12.15 -8.14 2.66
C GLN A 16 11.21 -7.16 1.98
N SER A 17 11.55 -5.88 2.03
CA SER A 17 10.89 -4.83 1.25
C SER A 17 11.70 -4.54 0.00
N VAL A 18 11.03 -4.48 -1.14
CA VAL A 18 11.65 -4.19 -2.44
C VAL A 18 10.77 -3.17 -3.15
N TYR A 19 11.37 -2.04 -3.50
CA TYR A 19 10.70 -0.93 -4.17
C TYR A 19 11.41 -0.60 -5.45
N SER A 20 10.64 -0.26 -6.48
CA SER A 20 11.15 0.42 -7.66
C SER A 20 11.64 1.81 -7.29
N LEU A 21 12.69 2.28 -7.95
CA LEU A 21 13.19 3.63 -7.76
C LEU A 21 12.21 4.64 -8.36
N ILE A 22 11.64 5.49 -7.51
CA ILE A 22 10.83 6.62 -7.94
C ILE A 22 11.71 7.87 -7.92
N ILE A 23 11.80 8.54 -9.06
CA ILE A 23 12.58 9.78 -9.19
C ILE A 23 11.64 10.95 -8.91
N GLU A 24 11.74 11.52 -7.72
CA GLU A 24 10.87 12.60 -7.27
C GLU A 24 11.48 13.96 -7.56
N GLU A 25 10.66 14.89 -8.09
CA GLU A 25 11.01 16.29 -8.29
C GLU A 25 11.49 16.95 -6.99
N GLY A 26 12.51 17.81 -7.07
CA GLY A 26 13.11 18.47 -5.92
C GLY A 26 14.11 17.60 -5.13
N THR A 27 14.42 16.40 -5.60
CA THR A 27 15.50 15.58 -5.07
C THR A 27 16.81 15.81 -5.83
N ARG A 28 17.95 15.60 -5.17
CA ARG A 28 19.26 15.68 -5.83
C ARG A 28 19.40 14.72 -7.01
N LEU A 29 18.72 13.58 -6.96
CA LEU A 29 18.73 12.61 -8.05
C LEU A 29 18.00 13.17 -9.26
N TYR A 30 16.81 13.74 -9.06
CA TYR A 30 16.03 14.39 -10.12
C TYR A 30 16.82 15.53 -10.79
N ASP A 31 17.40 16.43 -9.98
CA ASP A 31 18.16 17.59 -10.45
C ASP A 31 19.44 17.23 -11.23
N ASN A 32 19.92 16.00 -11.09
CA ASN A 32 21.17 15.53 -11.70
C ASN A 32 20.98 14.26 -12.53
N ILE A 33 19.78 13.98 -12.98
CA ILE A 33 19.44 12.73 -13.67
C ILE A 33 20.35 12.42 -14.87
N ASP A 34 20.75 13.45 -15.60
CA ASP A 34 21.63 13.33 -16.77
C ASP A 34 23.04 12.77 -16.43
N ASN A 35 23.43 12.84 -15.14
CA ASN A 35 24.68 12.26 -14.69
C ASN A 35 24.60 10.76 -14.36
N TYR A 36 23.42 10.17 -14.50
CA TYR A 36 23.13 8.77 -14.17
C TYR A 36 22.50 8.03 -15.38
N PRO A 37 23.25 7.89 -16.50
CA PRO A 37 22.71 7.30 -17.73
C PRO A 37 22.31 5.81 -17.57
N ASP A 38 22.81 5.14 -16.54
CA ASP A 38 22.54 3.72 -16.26
C ASP A 38 21.36 3.50 -15.32
N ILE A 39 20.54 4.53 -15.04
CA ILE A 39 19.30 4.33 -14.28
C ILE A 39 18.38 3.45 -15.12
N PRO A 40 17.84 2.35 -14.51
CA PRO A 40 16.94 1.44 -15.18
C PRO A 40 15.72 2.16 -15.78
N ASP A 41 15.37 1.81 -16.99
CA ASP A 41 14.09 2.20 -17.59
C ASP A 41 12.93 1.31 -17.08
N ASP A 42 11.71 1.58 -17.52
CA ASP A 42 10.52 0.83 -17.10
C ASP A 42 10.60 -0.66 -17.46
N ASP A 43 11.26 -1.02 -18.57
CA ASP A 43 11.40 -2.41 -18.98
C ASP A 43 12.45 -3.14 -18.13
N ASP A 44 13.50 -2.45 -17.73
CA ASP A 44 14.50 -3.00 -16.82
C ASP A 44 13.95 -3.11 -15.40
N ASP A 45 13.14 -2.14 -14.95
CA ASP A 45 12.47 -2.22 -13.66
C ASP A 45 11.55 -3.46 -13.59
N ARG A 46 10.74 -3.72 -14.62
CA ARG A 46 9.91 -4.94 -14.71
C ARG A 46 10.71 -6.22 -14.66
N LYS A 47 11.85 -6.27 -15.36
CA LYS A 47 12.76 -7.43 -15.33
C LYS A 47 13.33 -7.63 -13.93
N MET A 48 13.81 -6.56 -13.29
CA MET A 48 14.32 -6.60 -11.92
C MET A 48 13.26 -7.06 -10.93
N TYR A 49 12.01 -6.61 -11.11
CA TYR A 49 10.89 -7.02 -10.26
C TYR A 49 10.58 -8.51 -10.41
N ALA A 50 10.53 -9.01 -11.65
CA ALA A 50 10.33 -10.43 -11.93
C ALA A 50 11.45 -11.28 -11.36
N LEU A 51 12.72 -10.88 -11.56
CA LEU A 51 13.89 -11.55 -11.02
C LEU A 51 13.90 -11.56 -9.48
N THR A 52 13.54 -10.45 -8.87
CA THR A 52 13.40 -10.33 -7.41
C THR A 52 12.40 -11.36 -6.86
N LYS A 53 11.23 -11.47 -7.49
CA LYS A 53 10.20 -12.44 -7.12
C LYS A 53 10.74 -13.87 -7.21
N GLU A 54 11.48 -14.19 -8.27
CA GLU A 54 12.08 -15.51 -8.46
C GLU A 54 13.12 -15.81 -7.36
N ILE A 55 14.08 -14.91 -7.15
CA ILE A 55 15.17 -15.09 -6.17
C ILE A 55 14.62 -15.23 -4.75
N LEU A 56 13.68 -14.35 -4.37
CA LEU A 56 13.08 -14.38 -3.05
C LEU A 56 12.22 -15.64 -2.88
N GLY A 57 11.48 -16.05 -3.91
CA GLY A 57 10.71 -17.29 -3.90
C GLY A 57 11.58 -18.52 -3.68
N GLN A 58 12.73 -18.62 -4.37
CA GLN A 58 13.72 -19.70 -4.18
C GLN A 58 14.30 -19.69 -2.75
N ALA A 59 14.36 -18.52 -2.10
CA ALA A 59 14.81 -18.37 -0.72
C ALA A 59 13.70 -18.59 0.33
N GLY A 60 12.49 -18.96 -0.10
CA GLY A 60 11.35 -19.25 0.78
C GLY A 60 10.59 -18.03 1.26
N TYR A 61 10.67 -16.93 0.52
CA TYR A 61 9.86 -15.74 0.75
C TYR A 61 8.71 -15.69 -0.25
N GLU A 62 7.52 -15.39 0.22
CA GLU A 62 6.32 -15.17 -0.58
C GLU A 62 5.97 -13.69 -0.58
N ARG A 63 5.58 -13.16 -1.74
CA ARG A 63 5.03 -11.81 -1.84
C ARG A 63 3.65 -11.80 -1.19
N TYR A 64 3.40 -10.92 -0.23
CA TYR A 64 2.09 -10.78 0.42
C TYR A 64 1.37 -9.48 0.06
N GLU A 65 2.11 -8.47 -0.44
CA GLU A 65 1.58 -7.25 -1.04
C GLU A 65 2.56 -6.71 -2.08
N ILE A 66 2.28 -5.59 -2.74
CA ILE A 66 2.99 -5.10 -3.93
C ILE A 66 4.52 -5.08 -3.74
N SER A 67 5.00 -4.54 -2.63
CA SER A 67 6.44 -4.27 -2.41
C SER A 67 7.07 -5.10 -1.31
N ASN A 68 6.32 -5.98 -0.66
CA ASN A 68 6.82 -6.71 0.50
C ASN A 68 6.68 -8.23 0.38
N TYR A 69 7.74 -8.90 0.80
CA TYR A 69 7.88 -10.34 0.85
C TYR A 69 8.12 -10.80 2.27
N SER A 70 7.68 -12.00 2.62
CA SER A 70 7.93 -12.61 3.91
C SER A 70 8.05 -14.12 3.80
N ARG A 71 8.66 -14.74 4.80
CA ARG A 71 8.40 -16.16 5.04
C ARG A 71 6.95 -16.33 5.47
N PRO A 72 6.28 -17.46 5.14
CA PRO A 72 4.92 -17.74 5.56
C PRO A 72 4.70 -17.54 7.06
N GLY A 73 3.67 -16.78 7.44
CA GLY A 73 3.35 -16.45 8.84
C GLY A 73 4.16 -15.30 9.45
N PHE A 74 5.03 -14.64 8.66
CA PHE A 74 5.81 -13.49 9.11
C PHE A 74 5.46 -12.20 8.37
N GLU A 75 4.32 -12.12 7.73
CA GLU A 75 3.80 -10.91 7.08
C GLU A 75 3.77 -9.74 8.08
N CYS A 76 4.07 -8.54 7.62
CA CYS A 76 4.06 -7.36 8.48
C CYS A 76 2.62 -6.98 8.84
N ARG A 77 2.21 -7.27 10.07
CA ARG A 77 0.86 -6.93 10.57
C ARG A 77 0.57 -5.44 10.48
N HIS A 78 1.58 -4.60 10.67
CA HIS A 78 1.44 -3.16 10.59
C HIS A 78 1.12 -2.71 9.16
N ASN A 79 1.82 -3.26 8.13
CA ASN A 79 1.51 -2.98 6.74
C ASN A 79 0.10 -3.49 6.39
N LEU A 80 -0.22 -4.72 6.80
CA LEU A 80 -1.54 -5.31 6.57
C LEU A 80 -2.66 -4.53 7.26
N LEU A 81 -2.39 -3.88 8.39
CA LEU A 81 -3.35 -3.00 9.04
C LEU A 81 -3.74 -1.84 8.10
N TYR A 82 -2.76 -1.19 7.48
CA TYR A 82 -3.03 -0.12 6.51
C TYR A 82 -3.78 -0.65 5.28
N TRP A 83 -3.33 -1.77 4.71
CA TRP A 83 -3.96 -2.36 3.52
C TRP A 83 -5.36 -2.91 3.78
N ASN A 84 -5.73 -3.16 5.02
CA ASN A 84 -7.09 -3.54 5.45
C ASN A 84 -7.91 -2.32 5.89
N ARG A 85 -7.41 -1.10 5.69
CA ARG A 85 -8.04 0.13 6.17
C ARG A 85 -8.34 0.05 7.68
N GLY A 86 -7.39 -0.46 8.45
CA GLY A 86 -7.48 -0.54 9.91
C GLY A 86 -7.10 0.79 10.56
N GLU A 87 -7.65 1.02 11.74
CA GLU A 87 -7.39 2.23 12.52
C GLU A 87 -5.99 2.22 13.14
N TYR A 88 -5.37 3.38 13.23
CA TYR A 88 -4.07 3.57 13.84
C TYR A 88 -3.89 4.97 14.41
N TYR A 89 -3.08 5.07 15.46
CA TYR A 89 -2.68 6.35 16.04
C TYR A 89 -1.29 6.74 15.55
N GLY A 90 -1.12 8.02 15.19
CA GLY A 90 0.18 8.63 14.97
C GLY A 90 0.72 9.21 16.28
N PHE A 91 2.03 9.07 16.50
CA PHE A 91 2.70 9.64 17.67
C PHE A 91 3.93 10.40 17.23
N GLY A 92 3.97 11.68 17.55
CA GLY A 92 5.10 12.54 17.26
C GLY A 92 4.80 13.62 16.21
N CYS A 93 5.70 14.57 16.12
CA CYS A 93 5.65 15.67 15.14
C CYS A 93 5.51 15.11 13.72
N SER A 94 4.56 15.64 12.95
CA SER A 94 4.21 15.19 11.60
C SER A 94 3.62 13.77 11.49
N ALA A 95 3.33 13.08 12.60
CA ALA A 95 2.75 11.75 12.54
C ALA A 95 1.31 11.83 12.02
N ALA A 96 0.91 10.84 11.21
CA ALA A 96 -0.46 10.70 10.75
C ALA A 96 -1.22 9.66 11.57
N GLY A 97 -2.52 9.87 11.75
CA GLY A 97 -3.42 8.93 12.39
C GLY A 97 -4.71 8.77 11.58
N PHE A 98 -5.39 7.65 11.82
CA PHE A 98 -6.68 7.34 11.23
C PHE A 98 -7.54 6.58 12.24
N THR A 99 -8.63 7.16 12.69
CA THR A 99 -9.57 6.57 13.64
C THR A 99 -10.99 7.05 13.35
N GLU A 100 -11.97 6.20 13.51
CA GLU A 100 -13.40 6.54 13.38
C GLU A 100 -13.74 7.28 12.04
N ASN A 101 -13.14 6.85 10.93
CA ASN A 101 -13.23 7.51 9.63
C ASN A 101 -12.67 8.95 9.59
N VAL A 102 -11.85 9.33 10.55
CA VAL A 102 -11.17 10.63 10.57
C VAL A 102 -9.69 10.41 10.37
N ARG A 103 -9.12 11.05 9.36
CA ARG A 103 -7.68 11.15 9.13
C ARG A 103 -7.17 12.48 9.66
N TYR A 104 -6.01 12.46 10.28
CA TYR A 104 -5.36 13.66 10.79
C TYR A 104 -3.85 13.52 10.72
N SER A 105 -3.16 14.64 10.82
CA SER A 105 -1.72 14.65 11.08
C SER A 105 -1.39 15.57 12.26
N ASP A 106 -0.32 15.25 12.97
CA ASP A 106 0.23 16.14 13.96
C ASP A 106 1.00 17.28 13.31
N ILE A 107 1.04 18.43 13.98
CA ILE A 107 1.76 19.61 13.50
C ILE A 107 3.23 19.29 13.19
N ARG A 108 3.75 19.96 12.14
CA ARG A 108 5.13 19.75 11.66
C ARG A 108 6.17 20.53 12.45
N ASP A 109 5.79 21.61 13.10
CA ASP A 109 6.73 22.44 13.87
C ASP A 109 7.07 21.77 15.20
N VAL A 110 8.31 21.30 15.33
CA VAL A 110 8.81 20.58 16.51
C VAL A 110 8.73 21.44 17.78
N LYS A 111 9.00 22.76 17.70
CA LYS A 111 8.92 23.65 18.86
C LYS A 111 7.50 23.77 19.36
N LYS A 112 6.58 24.03 18.45
CA LYS A 112 5.16 24.14 18.74
C LYS A 112 4.60 22.81 19.26
N TYR A 113 5.02 21.68 18.69
CA TYR A 113 4.64 20.35 19.17
C TYR A 113 5.01 20.15 20.65
N ILE A 114 6.23 20.53 21.03
CA ILE A 114 6.72 20.47 22.42
C ILE A 114 5.95 21.43 23.33
N GLU A 115 5.73 22.67 22.88
CA GLU A 115 5.00 23.72 23.65
C GLU A 115 3.56 23.30 23.96
N LEU A 116 2.89 22.58 23.07
CA LEU A 116 1.53 22.09 23.25
C LEU A 116 1.40 20.97 24.29
N ASN A 117 2.50 20.34 24.67
CA ASN A 117 2.61 19.42 25.80
C ASN A 117 1.47 18.36 25.86
N GLY A 118 1.11 17.79 24.69
CA GLY A 118 0.10 16.72 24.61
C GLY A 118 -1.36 17.22 24.53
N ASP A 119 -1.59 18.51 24.30
CA ASP A 119 -2.94 19.03 24.01
C ASP A 119 -3.39 18.55 22.61
N ILE A 120 -4.02 17.36 22.57
CA ILE A 120 -4.46 16.69 21.34
C ILE A 120 -5.35 17.60 20.49
N GLY A 121 -6.22 18.40 21.12
CA GLY A 121 -7.12 19.30 20.39
C GLY A 121 -6.41 20.40 19.60
N LYS A 122 -5.11 20.63 19.87
CA LYS A 122 -4.29 21.62 19.16
C LYS A 122 -3.12 20.98 18.40
N LEU A 123 -2.84 19.71 18.68
CA LEU A 123 -1.78 18.96 17.99
C LEU A 123 -2.21 18.54 16.59
N HIS A 124 -3.47 18.16 16.42
CA HIS A 124 -3.97 17.66 15.15
C HIS A 124 -4.25 18.79 14.16
N GLU A 125 -3.75 18.62 12.95
CA GLU A 125 -4.03 19.43 11.76
C GLU A 125 -4.39 18.54 10.57
N ASN A 126 -4.83 19.12 9.46
CA ASN A 126 -5.25 18.38 8.27
C ASN A 126 -6.32 17.32 8.59
N ILE A 127 -7.30 17.71 9.42
CA ILE A 127 -8.38 16.81 9.83
C ILE A 127 -9.33 16.63 8.64
N GLU A 128 -9.48 15.38 8.20
CA GLU A 128 -10.36 14.98 7.10
C GLU A 128 -11.35 13.94 7.60
N ILE A 129 -12.64 14.24 7.48
CA ILE A 129 -13.72 13.31 7.79
C ILE A 129 -14.09 12.60 6.50
N LEU A 130 -13.80 11.31 6.43
CA LEU A 130 -14.05 10.51 5.23
C LEU A 130 -15.53 10.15 5.13
N THR A 131 -16.08 10.31 3.93
CA THR A 131 -17.42 9.86 3.59
C THR A 131 -17.48 8.34 3.46
N LYS A 132 -18.66 7.79 3.25
CA LYS A 132 -18.81 6.37 2.97
C LYS A 132 -18.21 6.01 1.61
N GLU A 133 -18.33 6.91 0.65
CA GLU A 133 -17.76 6.79 -0.70
C GLU A 133 -16.24 6.73 -0.62
N ASP A 134 -15.59 7.69 0.06
CA ASP A 134 -14.13 7.66 0.29
C ASP A 134 -13.69 6.36 0.96
N ALA A 135 -14.47 5.89 1.92
CA ALA A 135 -14.17 4.65 2.62
C ALA A 135 -14.28 3.39 1.73
N MET A 136 -15.21 3.37 0.77
CA MET A 136 -15.34 2.30 -0.22
C MET A 136 -14.18 2.31 -1.23
N GLU A 137 -13.80 3.50 -1.71
CA GLU A 137 -12.64 3.69 -2.58
C GLU A 137 -11.36 3.21 -1.91
N GLU A 138 -11.12 3.64 -0.68
CA GLU A 138 -9.95 3.22 0.10
C GLU A 138 -9.93 1.72 0.35
N PHE A 139 -11.07 1.10 0.61
CA PHE A 139 -11.15 -0.35 0.76
C PHE A 139 -10.68 -1.07 -0.48
N MET A 140 -11.08 -0.60 -1.67
CA MET A 140 -10.65 -1.17 -2.95
C MET A 140 -9.18 -0.86 -3.22
N PHE A 141 -8.80 0.42 -3.18
CA PHE A 141 -7.46 0.90 -3.48
C PHE A 141 -6.39 0.29 -2.56
N LEU A 142 -6.62 0.27 -1.25
CA LEU A 142 -5.67 -0.30 -0.29
C LEU A 142 -5.71 -1.83 -0.31
N GLY A 143 -6.91 -2.40 -0.42
CA GLY A 143 -7.09 -3.84 -0.35
C GLY A 143 -6.52 -4.59 -1.56
N LEU A 144 -6.61 -4.03 -2.75
CA LEU A 144 -6.03 -4.58 -3.97
C LEU A 144 -4.49 -4.57 -3.99
N ARG A 145 -3.83 -3.82 -3.11
CA ARG A 145 -2.38 -3.92 -2.92
C ARG A 145 -1.94 -5.27 -2.39
N LYS A 146 -2.80 -5.97 -1.67
CA LYS A 146 -2.52 -7.31 -1.14
C LYS A 146 -2.59 -8.36 -2.25
N VAL A 147 -1.70 -9.34 -2.22
CA VAL A 147 -1.77 -10.51 -3.12
C VAL A 147 -3.09 -11.27 -2.92
N ALA A 148 -3.58 -11.31 -1.68
CA ALA A 148 -4.89 -11.89 -1.36
C ALA A 148 -6.08 -11.10 -1.93
N GLY A 149 -5.90 -9.78 -2.16
CA GLY A 149 -6.95 -8.89 -2.64
C GLY A 149 -7.95 -8.49 -1.56
N VAL A 150 -9.21 -8.28 -1.98
CA VAL A 150 -10.32 -7.86 -1.14
C VAL A 150 -11.38 -8.96 -1.04
N ASP A 151 -11.99 -9.10 0.14
CA ASP A 151 -13.12 -9.99 0.37
C ASP A 151 -14.41 -9.23 0.08
N VAL A 152 -15.21 -9.72 -0.89
CA VAL A 152 -16.46 -9.07 -1.30
C VAL A 152 -17.53 -9.12 -0.19
N LYS A 153 -17.46 -10.11 0.70
CA LYS A 153 -18.36 -10.18 1.86
C LYS A 153 -17.97 -9.19 2.95
N ASP A 154 -16.65 -8.97 3.17
CA ASP A 154 -16.16 -7.94 4.09
C ASP A 154 -16.60 -6.55 3.61
N PHE A 155 -16.50 -6.27 2.30
CA PHE A 155 -17.04 -5.04 1.72
C PHE A 155 -18.54 -4.87 2.04
N GLN A 156 -19.34 -5.89 1.77
CA GLN A 156 -20.78 -5.84 2.02
C GLN A 156 -21.10 -5.65 3.51
N ASN A 157 -20.36 -6.32 4.39
CA ASN A 157 -20.54 -6.21 5.83
C ASN A 157 -20.20 -4.80 6.35
N ARG A 158 -19.15 -4.16 5.81
CA ARG A 158 -18.71 -2.83 6.23
C ARG A 158 -19.61 -1.72 5.69
N PHE A 159 -20.05 -1.86 4.44
CA PHE A 159 -20.72 -0.75 3.74
C PHE A 159 -22.21 -0.97 3.53
N GLY A 160 -22.75 -2.18 3.77
CA GLY A 160 -24.17 -2.51 3.60
C GLY A 160 -24.62 -2.59 2.15
N VAL A 161 -23.70 -2.52 1.19
CA VAL A 161 -23.93 -2.64 -0.26
C VAL A 161 -22.93 -3.64 -0.84
N SER A 162 -23.26 -4.30 -1.96
CA SER A 162 -22.31 -5.21 -2.58
C SER A 162 -21.30 -4.46 -3.46
N ILE A 163 -20.12 -5.07 -3.67
CA ILE A 163 -19.15 -4.54 -4.66
C ILE A 163 -19.79 -4.41 -6.04
N ASN A 164 -20.66 -5.34 -6.41
CA ASN A 164 -21.33 -5.28 -7.71
C ASN A 164 -22.36 -4.14 -7.82
N ASP A 165 -22.90 -3.64 -6.71
CA ASP A 165 -23.83 -2.50 -6.76
C ASP A 165 -23.09 -1.18 -7.02
N VAL A 166 -21.80 -1.13 -6.65
CA VAL A 166 -20.99 0.09 -6.73
C VAL A 166 -19.98 0.02 -7.90
N TYR A 167 -19.31 -1.11 -8.07
CA TYR A 167 -18.13 -1.29 -8.95
C TYR A 167 -18.31 -2.41 -9.98
N ALA A 168 -19.56 -2.70 -10.43
CA ALA A 168 -19.82 -3.78 -11.41
C ALA A 168 -19.02 -3.58 -12.70
N LYS A 169 -19.09 -2.36 -13.25
CA LYS A 169 -18.49 -2.00 -14.54
C LYS A 169 -16.96 -2.09 -14.47
N GLU A 170 -16.34 -1.49 -13.45
CA GLU A 170 -14.91 -1.45 -13.22
C GLU A 170 -14.35 -2.85 -12.99
N THR A 171 -15.06 -3.65 -12.19
CA THR A 171 -14.71 -5.05 -11.91
C THR A 171 -14.76 -5.89 -13.17
N GLU A 172 -15.87 -5.83 -13.93
CA GLU A 172 -16.03 -6.59 -15.17
C GLU A 172 -15.01 -6.21 -16.23
N GLN A 173 -14.77 -4.91 -16.41
CA GLN A 173 -13.78 -4.42 -17.37
C GLN A 173 -12.37 -4.93 -17.03
N ASN A 174 -11.95 -4.86 -15.77
CA ASN A 174 -10.65 -5.31 -15.36
C ASN A 174 -10.50 -6.84 -15.39
N ILE A 175 -11.57 -7.59 -15.13
CA ILE A 175 -11.58 -9.05 -15.34
C ILE A 175 -11.42 -9.37 -16.82
N ASN A 176 -12.17 -8.73 -17.72
CA ASN A 176 -12.10 -8.94 -19.16
C ASN A 176 -10.72 -8.57 -19.75
N LYS A 177 -10.05 -7.58 -19.19
CA LYS A 177 -8.65 -7.21 -19.51
C LYS A 177 -7.63 -8.19 -18.94
N GLY A 178 -8.01 -9.15 -18.11
CA GLY A 178 -7.11 -10.08 -17.42
C GLY A 178 -6.30 -9.43 -16.29
N LEU A 179 -6.73 -8.29 -15.76
CA LEU A 179 -6.07 -7.55 -14.69
C LEU A 179 -6.56 -7.94 -13.30
N LEU A 180 -7.83 -8.34 -13.21
CA LEU A 180 -8.44 -8.86 -11.99
C LEU A 180 -8.92 -10.29 -12.19
N VAL A 181 -8.97 -11.02 -11.09
CA VAL A 181 -9.62 -12.34 -11.03
C VAL A 181 -10.47 -12.41 -9.77
N LYS A 182 -11.68 -12.93 -9.93
CA LYS A 182 -12.57 -13.27 -8.82
C LYS A 182 -12.52 -14.77 -8.58
N GLN A 183 -12.14 -15.16 -7.38
CA GLN A 183 -12.08 -16.57 -6.96
C GLN A 183 -12.80 -16.71 -5.62
N ALA A 184 -13.92 -17.42 -5.62
CA ALA A 184 -14.86 -17.46 -4.51
C ALA A 184 -15.27 -16.02 -4.09
N ASP A 185 -15.05 -15.67 -2.84
CA ASP A 185 -15.37 -14.34 -2.30
C ASP A 185 -14.22 -13.34 -2.39
N MET A 186 -13.07 -13.74 -2.99
CA MET A 186 -11.91 -12.87 -3.14
C MET A 186 -11.84 -12.27 -4.53
N LEU A 187 -11.67 -10.95 -4.60
CA LEU A 187 -11.34 -10.20 -5.81
C LEU A 187 -9.90 -9.69 -5.67
N ARG A 188 -9.00 -10.10 -6.57
CA ARG A 188 -7.57 -9.78 -6.49
C ARG A 188 -6.95 -9.47 -7.84
N LEU A 189 -5.85 -8.77 -7.83
CA LEU A 189 -5.04 -8.56 -9.02
C LEU A 189 -4.45 -9.88 -9.53
N THR A 190 -4.39 -10.03 -10.84
CA THR A 190 -3.55 -11.04 -11.50
C THR A 190 -2.08 -10.62 -11.42
N GLU A 191 -1.14 -11.45 -11.83
CA GLU A 191 0.27 -11.04 -11.95
C GLU A 191 0.41 -9.84 -12.88
N TYR A 192 -0.25 -9.87 -14.03
CA TYR A 192 -0.27 -8.75 -14.97
C TYR A 192 -0.94 -7.50 -14.39
N GLY A 193 -2.03 -7.68 -13.62
CA GLY A 193 -2.66 -6.58 -12.89
C GLY A 193 -1.75 -5.97 -11.82
N MET A 194 -0.88 -6.77 -11.19
CA MET A 194 0.11 -6.27 -10.24
C MET A 194 1.15 -5.36 -10.87
N ASP A 195 1.57 -5.64 -12.12
CA ASP A 195 2.56 -4.82 -12.83
C ASP A 195 2.04 -3.42 -13.16
N ILE A 196 0.73 -3.27 -13.31
CA ILE A 196 0.06 -1.98 -13.58
C ILE A 196 -0.99 -1.64 -12.52
N CYS A 197 -0.71 -2.01 -11.29
CA CYS A 197 -1.67 -1.94 -10.18
C CYS A 197 -2.26 -0.55 -9.96
N ASN A 198 -1.47 0.51 -10.12
CA ASN A 198 -1.95 1.88 -9.95
C ASN A 198 -3.07 2.22 -10.96
N THR A 199 -2.93 1.78 -12.21
CA THR A 199 -3.98 1.96 -13.24
C THR A 199 -5.25 1.22 -12.86
N VAL A 200 -5.13 -0.03 -12.38
CA VAL A 200 -6.31 -0.80 -11.97
C VAL A 200 -6.97 -0.18 -10.74
N MET A 201 -6.17 0.23 -9.76
CA MET A 201 -6.70 0.83 -8.53
C MET A 201 -7.39 2.17 -8.77
N SER A 202 -6.92 2.98 -9.74
CA SER A 202 -7.55 4.26 -10.10
C SER A 202 -8.94 4.09 -10.72
N ASP A 203 -9.24 2.94 -11.32
CA ASP A 203 -10.58 2.67 -11.87
C ASP A 203 -11.65 2.55 -10.76
N PHE A 204 -11.25 2.36 -9.49
CA PHE A 204 -12.15 2.25 -8.34
C PHE A 204 -12.34 3.56 -7.57
N ILE A 205 -11.86 4.68 -8.09
CA ILE A 205 -12.13 6.01 -7.56
C ILE A 205 -13.47 6.48 -8.15
N LEU A 206 -14.43 6.79 -7.27
CA LEU A 206 -15.73 7.30 -7.66
C LEU A 206 -15.58 8.76 -8.08
N THR A 207 -15.85 9.08 -9.33
CA THR A 207 -15.88 10.47 -9.79
C THR A 207 -17.25 11.07 -9.46
N ASP A 208 -17.26 12.29 -8.90
CA ASP A 208 -18.48 13.04 -8.64
C ASP A 208 -19.32 13.16 -9.93
N GLY A 209 -20.30 12.28 -10.10
CA GLY A 209 -21.24 12.42 -11.22
C GLY A 209 -21.65 11.16 -11.96
N ASP A 210 -21.35 9.95 -11.49
CA ASP A 210 -21.90 8.69 -12.06
C ASP A 210 -23.01 8.10 -11.19
#